data_4476593e8354cf294301799c9912df5b
#
_entry.id   4476593e8354cf294301799c9912df5b
#
_cell.length_a   1.000
_cell.length_b   1.000
_cell.length_c   1.000
_cell.angle_alpha   90.00
_cell.angle_beta   90.00
_cell.angle_gamma   90.00
#
_symmetry.space_group_name_H-M   'P 1'
#
loop_
_entity.id
_entity.type
_entity.pdbx_description
1 polymer ?
#
loop_
_entity_poly.entity_id
_entity_poly.type
_entity_poly.pdbx_seq_one_letter_code
_entity_poly.pdbx_strand_id
1 'polypeptide(L)'
;VANREDHADAPPLAIDFENNFASVYGRNSLKYLQKEYGILDEQGNNYFLDYLLRTKHGDYAVEENGVTYHHPQQIGLERYRRQLQKQNTCTEWGIKLYRFSSEDCRFENRIEDDIKTFFGENTDEFEENGLLADRPVKLYEHQENTLEEIQKQRAAGINTFLVVFPTASGKSRIVEEDLRIFSRKNTEFHALIMAPNTNIIDDWRQRVKKSLPDLQEQIEICSFAYMMRNYQKYAQEKYNYIVVDEAHHAVSPVLKRVIQYFTPDFLIGLTATDQRPDKKKLETIFGNYKTGLSLVDAMKKKIVAEANVCRIETNLDLSHIRFNGKDYINADLEKSIRVKSRNELIADVPYQA
;
A
#
# COMPACT_ATOMS: atom_id res chain seq x y z
N VAL A 1 19.83 -20.52 -22.81
CA VAL A 1 18.98 -21.03 -21.71
C VAL A 1 19.31 -20.18 -20.50
N ALA A 2 18.65 -19.01 -20.39
CA ALA A 2 18.78 -18.14 -19.23
C ALA A 2 17.83 -18.64 -18.15
N ASN A 3 18.30 -18.68 -16.91
CA ASN A 3 17.59 -19.14 -15.74
C ASN A 3 16.27 -18.41 -15.58
N ARG A 4 15.19 -19.17 -15.55
CA ARG A 4 13.81 -18.72 -15.32
C ARG A 4 13.49 -18.43 -13.84
N GLU A 5 14.45 -18.48 -12.95
CA GLU A 5 14.19 -18.48 -11.49
C GLU A 5 14.16 -17.10 -10.83
N ASP A 6 14.64 -16.02 -11.50
CA ASP A 6 14.74 -14.69 -10.88
C ASP A 6 13.55 -13.75 -11.19
N HIS A 7 12.50 -14.21 -11.88
CA HIS A 7 11.37 -13.38 -12.34
C HIS A 7 9.99 -13.97 -11.98
N ALA A 8 9.88 -14.68 -10.87
CA ALA A 8 8.65 -15.40 -10.48
C ALA A 8 7.44 -14.48 -10.24
N ASP A 9 7.63 -13.17 -10.05
CA ASP A 9 6.57 -12.24 -9.62
C ASP A 9 6.19 -11.16 -10.67
N ALA A 10 6.89 -11.08 -11.81
CA ALA A 10 6.52 -10.13 -12.87
C ALA A 10 5.55 -10.76 -13.87
N PRO A 11 4.50 -10.02 -14.34
CA PRO A 11 3.67 -10.52 -15.44
C PRO A 11 4.52 -10.84 -16.66
N PRO A 12 4.26 -11.93 -17.40
CA PRO A 12 5.07 -12.36 -18.54
C PRO A 12 5.32 -11.29 -19.61
N LEU A 13 4.45 -10.29 -19.71
CA LEU A 13 4.49 -9.19 -20.68
C LEU A 13 5.51 -8.09 -20.31
N ALA A 14 5.68 -7.82 -19.01
CA ALA A 14 6.60 -6.79 -18.53
C ALA A 14 8.08 -7.08 -18.85
N ILE A 15 8.44 -8.35 -18.98
CA ILE A 15 9.81 -8.80 -19.25
C ILE A 15 10.23 -8.48 -20.68
N ASP A 16 9.29 -8.51 -21.61
CA ASP A 16 9.60 -8.37 -23.04
C ASP A 16 10.03 -6.93 -23.37
N PHE A 17 9.36 -5.90 -22.82
CA PHE A 17 9.80 -4.50 -22.98
C PHE A 17 11.15 -4.23 -22.31
N GLU A 18 11.36 -4.74 -21.09
CA GLU A 18 12.64 -4.56 -20.37
C GLU A 18 13.83 -5.14 -21.14
N ASN A 19 13.65 -6.27 -21.79
CA ASN A 19 14.70 -6.88 -22.60
C ASN A 19 15.07 -5.99 -23.79
N ASN A 20 14.11 -5.41 -24.49
CA ASN A 20 14.37 -4.48 -25.61
C ASN A 20 15.01 -3.17 -25.11
N PHE A 21 14.53 -2.63 -23.99
CA PHE A 21 15.12 -1.44 -23.38
C PHE A 21 16.57 -1.67 -22.94
N ALA A 22 16.84 -2.84 -22.35
CA ALA A 22 18.18 -3.25 -21.96
C ALA A 22 19.11 -3.55 -23.16
N SER A 23 18.54 -3.99 -24.28
CA SER A 23 19.30 -4.17 -25.53
C SER A 23 19.79 -2.83 -26.07
N VAL A 24 18.93 -1.81 -26.05
CA VAL A 24 19.28 -0.46 -26.53
C VAL A 24 20.28 0.25 -25.61
N TYR A 25 20.05 0.22 -24.29
CA TYR A 25 20.78 1.08 -23.35
C TYR A 25 21.69 0.32 -22.37
N GLY A 26 21.74 -1.03 -22.47
CA GLY A 26 22.45 -1.90 -21.54
C GLY A 26 21.60 -2.20 -20.27
N ARG A 27 21.89 -3.34 -19.61
CA ARG A 27 21.10 -3.79 -18.42
C ARG A 27 21.09 -2.81 -17.27
N ASN A 28 22.13 -2.03 -17.08
CA ASN A 28 22.21 -1.02 -16.02
C ASN A 28 21.18 0.11 -16.20
N SER A 29 20.61 0.28 -17.38
CA SER A 29 19.59 1.30 -17.64
C SER A 29 18.23 0.95 -17.05
N LEU A 30 17.96 -0.32 -16.72
CA LEU A 30 16.69 -0.74 -16.10
C LEU A 30 16.44 -0.03 -14.76
N LYS A 31 17.46 0.49 -14.10
CA LYS A 31 17.32 1.32 -12.88
C LYS A 31 16.51 2.60 -13.10
N TYR A 32 16.43 3.09 -14.33
CA TYR A 32 15.67 4.29 -14.69
C TYR A 32 14.18 4.02 -14.92
N LEU A 33 13.76 2.75 -15.12
CA LEU A 33 12.37 2.36 -15.29
C LEU A 33 11.70 2.15 -13.94
N GLN A 34 10.70 2.96 -13.62
CA GLN A 34 9.83 2.75 -12.45
C GLN A 34 8.65 1.88 -12.87
N LYS A 35 8.57 0.68 -12.30
CA LYS A 35 7.47 -0.28 -12.57
C LYS A 35 6.22 0.08 -11.80
N GLU A 36 5.05 -0.23 -12.39
CA GLU A 36 3.74 -0.08 -11.73
C GLU A 36 3.56 1.30 -11.08
N TYR A 37 3.91 2.34 -11.82
CA TYR A 37 3.86 3.71 -11.31
C TYR A 37 2.43 4.22 -11.19
N GLY A 38 1.99 4.57 -9.98
CA GLY A 38 0.64 5.09 -9.71
C GLY A 38 0.49 6.57 -10.08
N ILE A 39 -0.56 6.90 -10.82
CA ILE A 39 -1.02 8.27 -11.08
C ILE A 39 -2.47 8.43 -10.62
N LEU A 40 -2.84 9.65 -10.22
CA LEU A 40 -4.21 9.98 -9.81
C LEU A 40 -4.81 10.99 -10.78
N ASP A 41 -6.08 10.82 -11.15
CA ASP A 41 -6.83 11.88 -11.84
C ASP A 41 -7.34 12.95 -10.84
N GLU A 42 -7.96 14.00 -11.36
CA GLU A 42 -8.53 15.07 -10.52
C GLU A 42 -9.66 14.60 -9.59
N GLN A 43 -10.32 13.49 -9.93
CA GLN A 43 -11.37 12.88 -9.12
C GLN A 43 -10.81 11.92 -8.05
N GLY A 44 -9.47 11.70 -8.04
CA GLY A 44 -8.78 10.81 -7.10
C GLY A 44 -8.82 9.34 -7.50
N ASN A 45 -9.19 9.01 -8.75
CA ASN A 45 -9.08 7.64 -9.24
C ASN A 45 -7.61 7.30 -9.49
N ASN A 46 -7.20 6.12 -9.05
CA ASN A 46 -5.82 5.65 -9.20
C ASN A 46 -5.66 4.79 -10.45
N TYR A 47 -4.63 5.09 -11.24
CA TYR A 47 -4.21 4.32 -12.40
C TYR A 47 -2.75 3.93 -12.24
N PHE A 48 -2.38 2.75 -12.76
CA PHE A 48 -0.99 2.28 -12.74
C PHE A 48 -0.46 2.24 -14.16
N LEU A 49 0.71 2.85 -14.35
CA LEU A 49 1.50 2.77 -15.57
C LEU A 49 2.43 1.57 -15.46
N ASP A 50 2.58 0.77 -16.52
CA ASP A 50 3.49 -0.37 -16.48
C ASP A 50 4.91 0.09 -16.18
N TYR A 51 5.35 1.18 -16.84
CA TYR A 51 6.63 1.86 -16.54
C TYR A 51 6.49 3.38 -16.60
N LEU A 52 7.27 4.05 -15.77
CA LEU A 52 7.58 5.48 -15.90
C LEU A 52 9.09 5.64 -16.09
N LEU A 53 9.49 6.38 -17.13
CA LEU A 53 10.85 6.83 -17.37
C LEU A 53 10.90 8.35 -17.22
N ARG A 54 11.78 8.84 -16.37
CA ARG A 54 12.05 10.27 -16.21
C ARG A 54 13.24 10.70 -17.03
N THR A 55 13.12 11.87 -17.64
CA THR A 55 14.20 12.51 -18.34
C THR A 55 14.22 14.00 -18.01
N LYS A 56 15.36 14.65 -18.31
CA LYS A 56 15.49 16.11 -18.18
C LYS A 56 14.48 16.90 -19.05
N HIS A 57 13.89 16.25 -20.06
CA HIS A 57 12.92 16.86 -20.99
C HIS A 57 11.47 16.48 -20.68
N GLY A 58 11.23 15.77 -19.60
CA GLY A 58 9.89 15.36 -19.14
C GLY A 58 9.77 13.87 -18.87
N ASP A 59 8.59 13.49 -18.42
CA ASP A 59 8.27 12.13 -18.02
C ASP A 59 7.63 11.37 -19.18
N TYR A 60 7.98 10.11 -19.31
CA TYR A 60 7.44 9.19 -20.30
C TYR A 60 6.81 7.98 -19.60
N ALA A 61 5.54 7.72 -19.90
CA ALA A 61 4.88 6.49 -19.51
C ALA A 61 4.99 5.46 -20.63
N VAL A 62 5.22 4.21 -20.26
CA VAL A 62 5.22 3.10 -21.19
C VAL A 62 4.14 2.11 -20.76
N GLU A 63 3.35 1.67 -21.72
CA GLU A 63 2.31 0.64 -21.57
C GLU A 63 2.58 -0.49 -22.56
N GLU A 64 2.64 -1.71 -22.08
CA GLU A 64 2.77 -2.90 -22.89
C GLU A 64 1.39 -3.55 -23.08
N ASN A 65 0.87 -3.43 -24.29
CA ASN A 65 -0.49 -3.86 -24.61
C ASN A 65 -0.53 -5.25 -25.25
N GLY A 66 -1.04 -6.24 -24.53
CA GLY A 66 -1.37 -7.56 -25.11
C GLY A 66 -2.58 -7.45 -26.06
N VAL A 67 -2.47 -8.05 -27.25
CA VAL A 67 -3.54 -8.02 -28.27
C VAL A 67 -4.86 -8.55 -27.73
N THR A 68 -4.82 -9.56 -26.87
CA THR A 68 -6.01 -10.21 -26.30
C THR A 68 -6.73 -9.37 -25.26
N TYR A 69 -6.04 -8.44 -24.58
CA TYR A 69 -6.57 -7.75 -23.41
C TYR A 69 -6.94 -6.28 -23.66
N HIS A 70 -6.73 -5.74 -24.88
CA HIS A 70 -6.93 -4.33 -25.16
C HIS A 70 -7.92 -4.06 -26.32
N HIS A 71 -8.48 -5.09 -26.95
CA HIS A 71 -9.48 -4.91 -27.99
C HIS A 71 -10.84 -4.51 -27.37
N PRO A 72 -11.47 -3.36 -27.77
CA PRO A 72 -12.70 -2.85 -27.14
C PRO A 72 -13.84 -3.85 -27.04
N GLN A 73 -13.95 -4.76 -28.00
CA GLN A 73 -14.99 -5.80 -28.03
C GLN A 73 -14.76 -6.92 -27.03
N GLN A 74 -13.51 -7.08 -26.52
CA GLN A 74 -13.15 -8.16 -25.61
C GLN A 74 -13.07 -7.71 -24.14
N ILE A 75 -12.70 -6.46 -23.89
CA ILE A 75 -12.46 -5.96 -22.53
C ILE A 75 -13.69 -5.36 -21.85
N GLY A 76 -14.78 -5.16 -22.57
CA GLY A 76 -15.96 -4.46 -22.08
C GLY A 76 -15.81 -2.94 -21.98
N LEU A 77 -16.96 -2.25 -22.01
CA LEU A 77 -17.01 -0.79 -22.10
C LEU A 77 -16.36 -0.08 -20.88
N GLU A 78 -16.52 -0.63 -19.70
CA GLU A 78 -16.01 -0.01 -18.46
C GLU A 78 -14.49 -0.03 -18.40
N ARG A 79 -13.88 -1.17 -18.73
CA ARG A 79 -12.42 -1.29 -18.78
C ARG A 79 -11.80 -0.43 -19.86
N TYR A 80 -12.48 -0.32 -21.01
CA TYR A 80 -12.07 0.58 -22.10
C TYR A 80 -12.12 2.05 -21.65
N ARG A 81 -13.20 2.49 -20.99
CA ARG A 81 -13.31 3.84 -20.42
C ARG A 81 -12.19 4.14 -19.44
N ARG A 82 -11.87 3.18 -18.58
CA ARG A 82 -10.77 3.34 -17.61
C ARG A 82 -9.41 3.52 -18.29
N GLN A 83 -9.16 2.85 -19.40
CA GLN A 83 -7.94 3.07 -20.19
C GLN A 83 -7.88 4.46 -20.81
N LEU A 84 -9.00 4.97 -21.33
CA LEU A 84 -9.07 6.33 -21.85
C LEU A 84 -8.84 7.38 -20.73
N GLN A 85 -9.43 7.18 -19.57
CA GLN A 85 -9.21 8.05 -18.42
C GLN A 85 -7.74 8.05 -17.98
N LYS A 86 -7.09 6.88 -17.91
CA LYS A 86 -5.65 6.78 -17.63
C LYS A 86 -4.82 7.59 -18.65
N GLN A 87 -5.14 7.49 -19.93
CA GLN A 87 -4.47 8.28 -20.98
C GLN A 87 -4.67 9.78 -20.80
N ASN A 88 -5.89 10.23 -20.51
CA ASN A 88 -6.19 11.62 -20.26
C ASN A 88 -5.44 12.13 -19.03
N THR A 89 -5.37 11.35 -17.96
CA THR A 89 -4.60 11.67 -16.76
C THR A 89 -3.11 11.84 -17.07
N CYS A 90 -2.51 10.98 -17.91
CA CYS A 90 -1.13 11.18 -18.36
C CYS A 90 -0.98 12.53 -19.08
N THR A 91 -1.91 12.89 -19.94
CA THR A 91 -1.89 14.17 -20.68
C THR A 91 -1.99 15.37 -19.73
N GLU A 92 -2.88 15.34 -18.75
CA GLU A 92 -3.03 16.37 -17.72
C GLU A 92 -1.76 16.55 -16.89
N TRP A 93 -1.06 15.45 -16.61
CA TRP A 93 0.20 15.47 -15.87
C TRP A 93 1.41 15.84 -16.72
N GLY A 94 1.22 16.06 -18.04
CA GLY A 94 2.31 16.30 -18.98
C GLY A 94 3.22 15.10 -19.20
N ILE A 95 2.72 13.90 -18.92
CA ILE A 95 3.43 12.64 -19.14
C ILE A 95 3.15 12.18 -20.58
N LYS A 96 4.18 11.98 -21.37
CA LYS A 96 4.06 11.42 -22.70
C LYS A 96 3.85 9.91 -22.60
N LEU A 97 2.72 9.43 -23.11
CA LEU A 97 2.37 8.00 -23.05
C LEU A 97 2.73 7.31 -24.38
N TYR A 98 3.62 6.32 -24.29
CA TYR A 98 3.94 5.40 -25.39
C TYR A 98 3.36 4.01 -25.12
N ARG A 99 2.86 3.38 -26.17
CA ARG A 99 2.27 2.05 -26.11
C ARG A 99 2.98 1.13 -27.08
N PHE A 100 3.45 0.01 -26.59
CA PHE A 100 4.07 -1.04 -27.37
C PHE A 100 3.17 -2.28 -27.36
N SER A 101 3.09 -2.95 -28.50
CA SER A 101 2.43 -4.27 -28.56
C SER A 101 3.34 -5.30 -27.88
N SER A 102 2.78 -6.13 -27.01
CA SER A 102 3.51 -7.25 -26.44
C SER A 102 4.05 -8.22 -27.49
N GLU A 103 3.40 -8.31 -28.65
CA GLU A 103 3.90 -9.13 -29.76
C GLU A 103 5.10 -8.48 -30.41
N ASP A 104 5.11 -7.16 -30.61
CA ASP A 104 6.28 -6.45 -31.14
C ASP A 104 7.45 -6.52 -30.17
N CYS A 105 7.21 -6.45 -28.86
CA CYS A 105 8.26 -6.58 -27.86
C CYS A 105 8.95 -7.96 -27.84
N ARG A 106 8.28 -9.01 -28.32
CA ARG A 106 8.83 -10.38 -28.39
C ARG A 106 9.76 -10.64 -29.57
N PHE A 107 9.72 -9.78 -30.57
CA PHE A 107 10.60 -9.91 -31.74
C PHE A 107 11.86 -9.06 -31.55
N GLU A 108 13.03 -9.70 -31.59
CA GLU A 108 14.32 -9.02 -31.52
C GLU A 108 14.43 -7.88 -32.54
N ASN A 109 14.94 -6.75 -32.11
CA ASN A 109 15.24 -5.55 -32.93
C ASN A 109 14.01 -4.89 -33.58
N ARG A 110 12.79 -5.20 -33.17
CA ARG A 110 11.61 -4.62 -33.81
C ARG A 110 11.23 -3.25 -33.26
N ILE A 111 11.39 -3.03 -31.97
CA ILE A 111 11.02 -1.78 -31.29
C ILE A 111 12.24 -0.96 -30.83
N GLU A 112 13.44 -1.41 -31.07
CA GLU A 112 14.67 -0.72 -30.62
C GLU A 112 14.82 0.67 -31.24
N ASP A 113 14.49 0.83 -32.52
CA ASP A 113 14.52 2.13 -33.19
C ASP A 113 13.43 3.08 -32.64
N ASP A 114 12.26 2.54 -32.30
CA ASP A 114 11.18 3.30 -31.65
C ASP A 114 11.60 3.73 -30.25
N ILE A 115 12.25 2.86 -29.50
CA ILE A 115 12.77 3.17 -28.15
C ILE A 115 13.77 4.33 -28.23
N LYS A 116 14.73 4.30 -29.18
CA LYS A 116 15.68 5.40 -29.40
C LYS A 116 14.99 6.69 -29.83
N THR A 117 14.04 6.58 -30.74
CA THR A 117 13.28 7.73 -31.25
C THR A 117 12.48 8.41 -30.15
N PHE A 118 11.86 7.63 -29.23
CA PHE A 118 11.00 8.17 -28.19
C PHE A 118 11.77 8.65 -26.97
N PHE A 119 12.84 7.95 -26.58
CA PHE A 119 13.56 8.21 -25.33
C PHE A 119 14.96 8.80 -25.53
N GLY A 120 15.48 8.83 -26.76
CA GLY A 120 16.82 9.34 -27.10
C GLY A 120 17.85 8.26 -27.36
N GLU A 121 18.97 8.67 -27.92
CA GLU A 121 20.05 7.76 -28.37
C GLU A 121 20.86 7.14 -27.21
N ASN A 122 20.86 7.79 -26.04
CA ASN A 122 21.65 7.35 -24.89
C ASN A 122 20.95 7.69 -23.56
N THR A 123 21.52 7.25 -22.44
CA THR A 123 20.97 7.45 -21.10
C THR A 123 21.37 8.75 -20.42
N ASP A 124 22.08 9.67 -21.08
CA ASP A 124 22.61 10.90 -20.47
C ASP A 124 21.49 11.86 -20.03
N GLU A 125 20.32 11.72 -20.66
CA GLU A 125 19.14 12.50 -20.34
C GLU A 125 18.22 11.83 -19.31
N PHE A 126 18.50 10.56 -18.94
CA PHE A 126 17.68 9.83 -17.99
C PHE A 126 18.00 10.25 -16.55
N GLU A 127 17.00 10.47 -15.79
CA GLU A 127 17.13 10.76 -14.37
C GLU A 127 16.95 9.46 -13.57
N GLU A 128 17.93 9.13 -12.75
CA GLU A 128 17.73 8.11 -11.72
C GLU A 128 16.52 8.54 -10.89
N ASN A 129 15.71 7.57 -10.56
CA ASN A 129 14.47 7.74 -9.80
C ASN A 129 14.68 8.74 -8.65
N GLY A 130 14.88 9.98 -9.03
CA GLY A 130 14.89 11.12 -8.14
C GLY A 130 13.54 11.12 -7.49
N LEU A 131 13.58 11.14 -6.21
CA LEU A 131 12.48 11.23 -5.28
C LEU A 131 11.31 11.97 -5.90
N LEU A 132 10.16 11.36 -5.86
CA LEU A 132 8.84 12.00 -6.06
C LEU A 132 8.61 13.19 -5.08
N ALA A 133 9.69 13.81 -4.61
CA ALA A 133 9.67 14.83 -3.59
C ALA A 133 8.89 16.08 -4.01
N ASP A 134 8.70 16.33 -5.31
CA ASP A 134 8.19 17.61 -5.79
C ASP A 134 6.79 17.59 -6.40
N ARG A 135 6.17 16.43 -6.57
CA ARG A 135 4.76 16.39 -6.95
C ARG A 135 3.91 16.13 -5.72
N PRO A 136 3.04 17.07 -5.32
CA PRO A 136 2.11 16.81 -4.24
C PRO A 136 1.25 15.62 -4.63
N VAL A 137 1.45 14.48 -4.00
CA VAL A 137 0.52 13.36 -4.13
C VAL A 137 -0.80 13.87 -3.58
N LYS A 138 -1.78 14.04 -4.46
CA LYS A 138 -3.11 14.47 -4.05
C LYS A 138 -3.66 13.44 -3.10
N LEU A 139 -3.91 13.86 -1.89
CA LEU A 139 -4.58 13.03 -0.91
C LEU A 139 -6.06 12.90 -1.28
N TYR A 140 -6.67 11.78 -0.93
CA TYR A 140 -8.13 11.69 -0.99
C TYR A 140 -8.75 12.63 0.05
N GLU A 141 -9.96 13.13 -0.20
CA GLU A 141 -10.70 14.02 0.70
C GLU A 141 -10.69 13.54 2.16
N HIS A 142 -10.92 12.25 2.40
CA HIS A 142 -10.91 11.69 3.76
C HIS A 142 -9.51 11.69 4.40
N GLN A 143 -8.45 11.62 3.60
CA GLN A 143 -7.06 11.71 4.08
C GLN A 143 -6.69 13.15 4.41
N GLU A 144 -7.06 14.11 3.54
CA GLU A 144 -6.87 15.54 3.77
C GLU A 144 -7.59 15.99 5.04
N ASN A 145 -8.89 15.66 5.15
CA ASN A 145 -9.69 15.99 6.33
C ASN A 145 -9.11 15.40 7.62
N THR A 146 -8.57 14.17 7.55
CA THR A 146 -7.92 13.54 8.71
C THR A 146 -6.62 14.22 9.06
N LEU A 147 -5.82 14.56 8.07
CA LEU A 147 -4.54 15.27 8.26
C LEU A 147 -4.77 16.66 8.89
N GLU A 148 -5.76 17.39 8.41
CA GLU A 148 -6.17 18.69 9.00
C GLU A 148 -6.62 18.52 10.45
N GLU A 149 -7.40 17.49 10.74
CA GLU A 149 -7.86 17.22 12.12
C GLU A 149 -6.70 16.86 13.04
N ILE A 150 -5.73 16.05 12.57
CA ILE A 150 -4.49 15.75 13.31
C ILE A 150 -3.76 17.05 13.65
N GLN A 151 -3.57 17.94 12.68
CA GLN A 151 -2.86 19.20 12.90
C GLN A 151 -3.61 20.13 13.85
N LYS A 152 -4.93 20.22 13.72
CA LYS A 152 -5.79 21.01 14.60
C LYS A 152 -5.74 20.52 16.05
N GLN A 153 -5.84 19.21 16.25
CA GLN A 153 -5.77 18.59 17.59
C GLN A 153 -4.38 18.82 18.21
N ARG A 154 -3.32 18.66 17.44
CA ARG A 154 -1.94 18.92 17.90
C ARG A 154 -1.74 20.39 18.26
N ALA A 155 -2.28 21.32 17.48
CA ALA A 155 -2.25 22.75 17.80
C ALA A 155 -3.02 23.10 19.09
N ALA A 156 -4.04 22.30 19.44
CA ALA A 156 -4.77 22.41 20.70
C ALA A 156 -4.07 21.72 21.89
N GLY A 157 -2.84 21.23 21.72
CA GLY A 157 -2.04 20.57 22.76
C GLY A 157 -2.39 19.11 22.99
N ILE A 158 -3.13 18.48 22.05
CA ILE A 158 -3.47 17.06 22.11
C ILE A 158 -2.36 16.27 21.43
N ASN A 159 -1.71 15.40 22.17
CA ASN A 159 -0.53 14.66 21.76
C ASN A 159 -0.81 13.20 21.33
N THR A 160 -2.07 12.82 21.21
CA THR A 160 -2.47 11.47 20.80
C THR A 160 -3.55 11.53 19.74
N PHE A 161 -3.53 10.57 18.79
CA PHE A 161 -4.57 10.44 17.78
C PHE A 161 -4.80 8.97 17.41
N LEU A 162 -6.03 8.59 17.05
CA LEU A 162 -6.38 7.27 16.57
C LEU A 162 -7.11 7.38 15.22
N VAL A 163 -6.54 6.80 14.19
CA VAL A 163 -7.17 6.69 12.87
C VAL A 163 -7.84 5.32 12.75
N VAL A 164 -9.16 5.33 12.60
CA VAL A 164 -9.95 4.10 12.42
C VAL A 164 -10.54 4.09 11.02
N PHE A 165 -9.85 3.44 10.10
CA PHE A 165 -10.25 3.35 8.69
C PHE A 165 -10.16 1.91 8.20
N PRO A 166 -11.00 1.47 7.23
CA PRO A 166 -10.91 0.15 6.63
C PRO A 166 -9.52 -0.15 6.05
N THR A 167 -9.22 -1.42 5.86
CA THR A 167 -8.04 -1.83 5.10
C THR A 167 -8.08 -1.24 3.69
N ALA A 168 -6.93 -0.95 3.11
CA ALA A 168 -6.78 -0.34 1.78
C ALA A 168 -7.32 1.11 1.61
N SER A 169 -7.73 1.79 2.68
CA SER A 169 -8.16 3.20 2.64
C SER A 169 -7.03 4.22 2.68
N GLY A 170 -5.78 3.77 2.71
CA GLY A 170 -4.60 4.64 2.70
C GLY A 170 -4.22 5.25 4.06
N LYS A 171 -4.49 4.58 5.19
CA LYS A 171 -4.08 5.03 6.54
C LYS A 171 -2.59 5.39 6.64
N SER A 172 -1.72 4.54 6.09
CA SER A 172 -0.27 4.76 6.11
C SER A 172 0.13 6.04 5.36
N ARG A 173 -0.62 6.41 4.30
CA ARG A 173 -0.36 7.63 3.54
C ARG A 173 -0.59 8.90 4.36
N ILE A 174 -1.60 8.91 5.22
CA ILE A 174 -1.85 10.01 6.15
C ILE A 174 -0.65 10.21 7.08
N VAL A 175 -0.11 9.11 7.61
CA VAL A 175 1.07 9.15 8.49
C VAL A 175 2.32 9.60 7.74
N GLU A 176 2.55 9.13 6.52
CA GLU A 176 3.69 9.59 5.69
C GLU A 176 3.67 11.11 5.54
N GLU A 177 2.51 11.69 5.25
CA GLU A 177 2.37 13.13 5.07
C GLU A 177 2.48 13.88 6.41
N ASP A 178 1.89 13.34 7.48
CA ASP A 178 2.00 13.95 8.80
C ASP A 178 3.44 13.92 9.35
N LEU A 179 4.19 12.83 9.13
CA LEU A 179 5.63 12.74 9.45
C LEU A 179 6.42 13.83 8.73
N ARG A 180 6.14 14.08 7.44
CA ARG A 180 6.78 15.15 6.67
C ARG A 180 6.48 16.53 7.24
N ILE A 181 5.23 16.79 7.63
CA ILE A 181 4.82 18.06 8.21
C ILE A 181 5.42 18.23 9.60
N PHE A 182 5.44 17.18 10.40
CA PHE A 182 5.97 17.20 11.76
C PHE A 182 7.49 17.41 11.76
N SER A 183 8.24 16.72 10.90
CA SER A 183 9.70 16.84 10.81
C SER A 183 10.15 18.26 10.45
N ARG A 184 9.42 18.95 9.57
CA ARG A 184 9.73 20.34 9.20
C ARG A 184 9.62 21.35 10.36
N LYS A 185 8.86 21.00 11.38
CA LYS A 185 8.63 21.84 12.56
C LYS A 185 9.54 21.49 13.75
N ASN A 186 10.25 20.36 13.67
CA ASN A 186 11.04 19.82 14.75
C ASN A 186 12.45 19.50 14.26
N THR A 187 13.44 20.26 14.74
CA THR A 187 14.84 20.13 14.31
C THR A 187 15.49 18.83 14.77
N GLU A 188 15.03 18.25 15.87
CA GLU A 188 15.50 16.96 16.41
C GLU A 188 14.44 15.88 16.20
N PHE A 189 14.07 15.66 14.93
CA PHE A 189 13.05 14.69 14.59
C PHE A 189 13.57 13.25 14.69
N HIS A 190 12.92 12.42 15.49
CA HIS A 190 13.13 10.98 15.57
C HIS A 190 11.79 10.27 15.71
N ALA A 191 11.45 9.41 14.76
CA ALA A 191 10.20 8.68 14.78
C ALA A 191 10.42 7.17 15.01
N LEU A 192 9.43 6.55 15.64
CA LEU A 192 9.33 5.12 15.80
C LEU A 192 8.04 4.61 15.15
N ILE A 193 8.13 3.66 14.22
CA ILE A 193 6.99 2.95 13.66
C ILE A 193 7.01 1.52 14.18
N MET A 194 5.96 1.11 14.88
CA MET A 194 5.79 -0.23 15.41
C MET A 194 4.66 -0.97 14.70
N ALA A 195 4.91 -2.20 14.28
CA ALA A 195 3.95 -3.05 13.57
C ALA A 195 3.99 -4.51 14.09
N PRO A 196 2.91 -5.31 13.88
CA PRO A 196 2.81 -6.65 14.47
C PRO A 196 3.70 -7.71 13.82
N ASN A 197 3.99 -7.60 12.53
CA ASN A 197 4.69 -8.64 11.76
C ASN A 197 5.66 -8.07 10.72
N THR A 198 6.50 -8.94 10.18
CA THR A 198 7.56 -8.59 9.23
C THR A 198 7.03 -8.03 7.91
N ASN A 199 5.92 -8.54 7.39
CA ASN A 199 5.37 -8.07 6.11
C ASN A 199 4.97 -6.58 6.18
N ILE A 200 4.31 -6.17 7.28
CA ILE A 200 3.93 -4.77 7.49
C ILE A 200 5.18 -3.91 7.73
N ILE A 201 6.18 -4.44 8.42
CA ILE A 201 7.47 -3.76 8.63
C ILE A 201 8.18 -3.51 7.30
N ASP A 202 8.22 -4.50 6.43
CA ASP A 202 8.88 -4.39 5.13
C ASP A 202 8.10 -3.44 4.20
N ASP A 203 6.75 -3.44 4.25
CA ASP A 203 5.93 -2.44 3.58
C ASP A 203 6.25 -1.01 4.09
N TRP A 204 6.35 -0.80 5.39
CA TRP A 204 6.75 0.49 5.95
C TRP A 204 8.16 0.92 5.53
N ARG A 205 9.12 -0.01 5.50
CA ARG A 205 10.48 0.28 5.02
C ARG A 205 10.51 0.74 3.57
N GLN A 206 9.75 0.04 2.71
CA GLN A 206 9.63 0.43 1.30
C GLN A 206 8.94 1.78 1.15
N ARG A 207 7.87 2.05 1.91
CA ARG A 207 7.17 3.33 1.94
C ARG A 207 8.06 4.47 2.38
N VAL A 208 8.76 4.32 3.50
CA VAL A 208 9.68 5.36 4.01
C VAL A 208 10.80 5.61 3.00
N LYS A 209 11.40 4.57 2.44
CA LYS A 209 12.43 4.70 1.40
C LYS A 209 11.90 5.45 0.16
N LYS A 210 10.66 5.22 -0.25
CA LYS A 210 10.04 5.82 -1.44
C LYS A 210 9.51 7.23 -1.17
N SER A 211 8.80 7.43 -0.07
CA SER A 211 8.04 8.67 0.19
C SER A 211 8.75 9.66 1.12
N LEU A 212 9.66 9.19 1.97
CA LEU A 212 10.35 9.98 3.01
C LEU A 212 11.86 9.69 3.04
N PRO A 213 12.55 9.68 1.89
CA PRO A 213 13.96 9.29 1.84
C PRO A 213 14.86 10.20 2.70
N ASP A 214 14.56 11.50 2.78
CA ASP A 214 15.31 12.47 3.58
C ASP A 214 15.16 12.24 5.09
N LEU A 215 14.13 11.47 5.50
CA LEU A 215 13.83 11.14 6.89
C LEU A 215 14.18 9.69 7.24
N GLN A 216 14.70 8.91 6.30
CA GLN A 216 14.93 7.47 6.47
C GLN A 216 15.80 7.14 7.67
N GLU A 217 16.87 7.90 7.89
CA GLU A 217 17.82 7.72 9.01
C GLU A 217 17.22 8.08 10.37
N GLN A 218 16.15 8.91 10.38
CA GLN A 218 15.49 9.39 11.60
C GLN A 218 14.25 8.56 11.95
N ILE A 219 13.86 7.59 11.09
CA ILE A 219 12.68 6.75 11.29
C ILE A 219 13.10 5.31 11.60
N GLU A 220 12.95 4.89 12.84
CA GLU A 220 13.16 3.50 13.23
C GLU A 220 11.88 2.69 13.04
N ILE A 221 11.98 1.52 12.36
CA ILE A 221 10.83 0.65 12.05
C ILE A 221 11.09 -0.73 12.64
N CYS A 222 10.24 -1.18 13.55
CA CYS A 222 10.44 -2.45 14.23
C CYS A 222 9.12 -3.18 14.58
N SER A 223 9.26 -4.45 14.96
CA SER A 223 8.11 -5.24 15.40
C SER A 223 7.73 -4.97 16.85
N PHE A 224 6.45 -5.18 17.19
CA PHE A 224 6.02 -5.21 18.59
C PHE A 224 6.86 -6.16 19.42
N ALA A 225 7.14 -7.35 18.89
CA ALA A 225 7.92 -8.36 19.59
C ALA A 225 9.37 -7.93 19.87
N TYR A 226 9.98 -7.18 18.97
CA TYR A 226 11.30 -6.61 19.19
C TYR A 226 11.25 -5.55 20.28
N MET A 227 10.34 -4.60 20.18
CA MET A 227 10.26 -3.49 21.12
C MET A 227 9.84 -3.97 22.52
N MET A 228 8.92 -4.94 22.63
CA MET A 228 8.58 -5.54 23.93
C MET A 228 9.77 -6.15 24.69
N ARG A 229 10.81 -6.61 23.96
CA ARG A 229 12.03 -7.17 24.58
C ARG A 229 13.13 -6.14 24.83
N ASN A 230 13.10 -5.02 24.12
CA ASN A 230 14.24 -4.11 24.06
C ASN A 230 13.95 -2.65 24.47
N TYR A 231 12.69 -2.26 24.70
CA TYR A 231 12.31 -0.87 24.94
C TYR A 231 13.12 -0.18 26.05
N GLN A 232 13.49 -0.90 27.12
CA GLN A 232 14.28 -0.37 28.24
C GLN A 232 15.73 -0.03 27.88
N LYS A 233 16.21 -0.41 26.69
CA LYS A 233 17.54 -0.03 26.19
C LYS A 233 17.57 1.39 25.61
N TYR A 234 16.40 1.98 25.42
CA TYR A 234 16.22 3.29 24.81
C TYR A 234 15.87 4.33 25.87
N ALA A 235 16.30 5.57 25.69
CA ALA A 235 15.84 6.68 26.51
C ALA A 235 14.33 6.90 26.28
N GLN A 236 13.61 7.35 27.28
CA GLN A 236 12.16 7.57 27.20
C GLN A 236 11.82 8.64 26.18
N GLU A 237 12.68 9.63 26.03
CA GLU A 237 12.55 10.79 25.14
C GLU A 237 13.15 10.55 23.75
N LYS A 238 13.65 9.32 23.45
CA LYS A 238 14.34 9.03 22.18
C LYS A 238 13.50 9.37 20.95
N TYR A 239 12.19 9.12 21.02
CA TYR A 239 11.28 9.33 19.89
C TYR A 239 10.29 10.43 20.22
N ASN A 240 10.27 11.47 19.41
CA ASN A 240 9.27 12.53 19.52
C ASN A 240 8.00 12.26 18.69
N TYR A 241 8.03 11.27 17.81
CA TYR A 241 6.85 10.81 17.07
C TYR A 241 6.77 9.29 17.11
N ILE A 242 5.64 8.72 17.55
CA ILE A 242 5.43 7.27 17.59
C ILE A 242 4.19 6.88 16.80
N VAL A 243 4.35 5.91 15.90
CA VAL A 243 3.28 5.27 15.12
C VAL A 243 3.08 3.85 15.64
N VAL A 244 1.82 3.50 15.92
CA VAL A 244 1.42 2.14 16.25
C VAL A 244 0.48 1.64 15.17
N ASP A 245 1.01 0.88 14.24
CA ASP A 245 0.17 0.26 13.20
C ASP A 245 -0.51 -0.99 13.75
N GLU A 246 -1.72 -1.30 13.24
CA GLU A 246 -2.62 -2.28 13.83
C GLU A 246 -2.83 -2.04 15.35
N ALA A 247 -3.15 -0.80 15.68
CA ALA A 247 -3.26 -0.28 17.05
C ALA A 247 -4.24 -1.05 17.94
N HIS A 248 -5.12 -1.88 17.38
CA HIS A 248 -5.97 -2.77 18.17
C HIS A 248 -5.18 -3.79 19.02
N HIS A 249 -3.91 -4.03 18.74
CA HIS A 249 -3.01 -4.83 19.59
C HIS A 249 -2.49 -4.06 20.82
N ALA A 250 -2.53 -2.73 20.81
CA ALA A 250 -1.94 -1.87 21.85
C ALA A 250 -2.53 -2.07 23.26
N VAL A 251 -3.75 -2.58 23.36
CA VAL A 251 -4.40 -2.86 24.65
C VAL A 251 -3.86 -4.10 25.36
N SER A 252 -2.96 -4.88 24.74
CA SER A 252 -2.28 -5.95 25.46
C SER A 252 -1.41 -5.35 26.58
N PRO A 253 -1.37 -5.98 27.79
CA PRO A 253 -0.67 -5.35 28.93
C PRO A 253 0.81 -5.06 28.67
N VAL A 254 1.47 -5.90 27.88
CA VAL A 254 2.91 -5.75 27.58
C VAL A 254 3.13 -4.61 26.59
N LEU A 255 2.38 -4.57 25.46
CA LEU A 255 2.56 -3.53 24.46
C LEU A 255 2.11 -2.15 24.99
N LYS A 256 1.03 -2.12 25.79
CA LYS A 256 0.61 -0.90 26.49
C LYS A 256 1.74 -0.33 27.35
N ARG A 257 2.45 -1.19 28.12
CA ARG A 257 3.60 -0.76 28.93
C ARG A 257 4.73 -0.19 28.08
N VAL A 258 5.03 -0.80 26.94
CA VAL A 258 6.03 -0.29 25.99
C VAL A 258 5.64 1.12 25.50
N ILE A 259 4.41 1.30 25.05
CA ILE A 259 3.93 2.59 24.57
C ILE A 259 3.99 3.65 25.67
N GLN A 260 3.58 3.30 26.90
CA GLN A 260 3.59 4.20 28.05
C GLN A 260 4.99 4.49 28.62
N TYR A 261 6.00 3.72 28.21
CA TYR A 261 7.38 3.96 28.62
C TYR A 261 7.97 5.20 27.95
N PHE A 262 7.63 5.42 26.68
CA PHE A 262 8.11 6.56 25.91
C PHE A 262 7.27 7.82 26.17
N THR A 263 7.89 8.98 26.02
CA THR A 263 7.27 10.30 26.19
C THR A 263 7.31 11.09 24.88
N PRO A 264 6.65 10.63 23.82
CA PRO A 264 6.68 11.32 22.54
C PRO A 264 5.87 12.62 22.57
N ASP A 265 6.25 13.59 21.73
CA ASP A 265 5.44 14.78 21.47
C ASP A 265 4.14 14.43 20.77
N PHE A 266 4.13 13.35 19.98
CA PHE A 266 2.94 12.87 19.31
C PHE A 266 2.90 11.33 19.14
N LEU A 267 1.76 10.75 19.51
CA LEU A 267 1.48 9.31 19.40
C LEU A 267 0.27 9.09 18.49
N ILE A 268 0.43 8.36 17.39
CA ILE A 268 -0.67 8.01 16.48
C ILE A 268 -0.86 6.51 16.39
N GLY A 269 -2.11 6.07 16.49
CA GLY A 269 -2.53 4.70 16.24
C GLY A 269 -3.27 4.57 14.90
N LEU A 270 -3.01 3.50 14.18
CA LEU A 270 -3.73 3.13 12.95
C LEU A 270 -4.41 1.79 13.15
N THR A 271 -5.69 1.69 12.84
CA THR A 271 -6.41 0.42 12.91
C THR A 271 -7.57 0.37 11.91
N ALA A 272 -7.94 -0.83 11.49
CA ALA A 272 -9.16 -1.04 10.70
C ALA A 272 -10.42 -1.10 11.58
N THR A 273 -10.28 -1.41 12.87
CA THR A 273 -11.39 -1.50 13.82
C THR A 273 -10.96 -1.04 15.22
N ASP A 274 -11.85 -0.32 15.86
CA ASP A 274 -11.75 0.06 17.27
C ASP A 274 -12.60 -0.84 18.17
N GLN A 275 -13.50 -1.63 17.57
CA GLN A 275 -14.36 -2.57 18.31
C GLN A 275 -13.64 -3.89 18.54
N ARG A 276 -13.57 -4.30 19.79
CA ARG A 276 -12.92 -5.54 20.19
C ARG A 276 -13.88 -6.44 20.94
N PRO A 277 -13.81 -7.76 20.72
CA PRO A 277 -14.61 -8.73 21.47
C PRO A 277 -14.36 -8.71 22.99
N ASP A 278 -13.12 -8.36 23.42
CA ASP A 278 -12.72 -8.30 24.82
C ASP A 278 -13.10 -6.98 25.54
N LYS A 279 -13.86 -6.10 24.87
CA LYS A 279 -14.35 -4.80 25.38
C LYS A 279 -13.25 -3.85 25.90
N LYS A 280 -11.98 -4.12 25.65
CA LYS A 280 -10.89 -3.20 25.99
C LYS A 280 -10.90 -1.99 25.06
N LYS A 281 -10.76 -0.82 25.63
CA LYS A 281 -10.89 0.45 24.91
C LYS A 281 -9.53 1.00 24.51
N LEU A 282 -9.37 1.33 23.25
CA LEU A 282 -8.20 2.00 22.70
C LEU A 282 -8.04 3.44 23.22
N GLU A 283 -9.14 4.06 23.64
CA GLU A 283 -9.16 5.39 24.24
C GLU A 283 -8.27 5.50 25.49
N THR A 284 -8.03 4.39 26.19
CA THR A 284 -7.10 4.38 27.34
C THR A 284 -5.65 4.61 26.97
N ILE A 285 -5.31 4.58 25.67
CA ILE A 285 -3.95 4.77 25.13
C ILE A 285 -3.91 5.98 24.21
N PHE A 286 -4.89 6.11 23.29
CA PHE A 286 -4.92 7.16 22.27
C PHE A 286 -5.88 8.30 22.60
N GLY A 287 -6.48 8.31 23.79
CA GLY A 287 -7.51 9.28 24.15
C GLY A 287 -8.80 9.10 23.35
N ASN A 288 -9.64 10.14 23.33
CA ASN A 288 -10.93 10.13 22.63
C ASN A 288 -10.85 10.71 21.21
N TYR A 289 -9.66 11.05 20.76
CA TYR A 289 -9.44 11.71 19.46
C TYR A 289 -9.22 10.64 18.38
N LYS A 290 -10.23 10.44 17.56
CA LYS A 290 -10.20 9.50 16.44
C LYS A 290 -11.04 10.00 15.27
N THR A 291 -10.59 9.67 14.08
CA THR A 291 -11.39 9.80 12.86
C THR A 291 -11.85 8.41 12.44
N GLY A 292 -13.14 8.28 12.14
CA GLY A 292 -13.73 7.02 11.70
C GLY A 292 -14.24 7.13 10.27
N LEU A 293 -13.92 6.12 9.47
CA LEU A 293 -14.53 5.88 8.16
C LEU A 293 -15.04 4.46 8.17
N SER A 294 -16.35 4.27 8.06
CA SER A 294 -16.92 2.92 8.02
C SER A 294 -16.62 2.23 6.70
N LEU A 295 -16.59 0.89 6.69
CA LEU A 295 -16.39 0.12 5.45
C LEU A 295 -17.51 0.43 4.44
N VAL A 296 -18.75 0.58 4.90
CA VAL A 296 -19.90 0.91 4.05
C VAL A 296 -19.75 2.29 3.42
N ASP A 297 -19.30 3.29 4.20
CA ASP A 297 -19.07 4.63 3.66
C ASP A 297 -17.87 4.67 2.70
N ALA A 298 -16.84 3.89 2.99
CA ALA A 298 -15.68 3.75 2.09
C ALA A 298 -16.07 3.10 0.75
N MET A 299 -16.95 2.09 0.76
CA MET A 299 -17.51 1.50 -0.46
C MET A 299 -18.40 2.50 -1.22
N LYS A 300 -19.31 3.20 -0.53
CA LYS A 300 -20.17 4.23 -1.14
C LYS A 300 -19.37 5.36 -1.78
N LYS A 301 -18.26 5.76 -1.15
CA LYS A 301 -17.33 6.78 -1.66
C LYS A 301 -16.33 6.22 -2.69
N LYS A 302 -16.43 4.94 -3.05
CA LYS A 302 -15.51 4.25 -3.98
C LYS A 302 -14.04 4.31 -3.56
N ILE A 303 -13.76 4.47 -2.27
CA ILE A 303 -12.41 4.45 -1.69
C ILE A 303 -11.87 3.01 -1.66
N VAL A 304 -12.75 2.06 -1.39
CA VAL A 304 -12.47 0.62 -1.43
C VAL A 304 -13.46 -0.08 -2.36
N ALA A 305 -13.07 -1.22 -2.90
CA ALA A 305 -13.93 -2.01 -3.78
C ALA A 305 -15.24 -2.41 -3.07
N GLU A 306 -16.32 -2.50 -3.83
CA GLU A 306 -17.58 -3.06 -3.34
C GLU A 306 -17.39 -4.55 -3.04
N ALA A 307 -17.96 -4.99 -1.91
CA ALA A 307 -17.94 -6.38 -1.51
C ALA A 307 -19.34 -6.96 -1.62
N ASN A 308 -19.49 -8.00 -2.45
CA ASN A 308 -20.67 -8.83 -2.46
C ASN A 308 -20.51 -9.94 -1.41
N VAL A 309 -21.34 -9.94 -0.38
CA VAL A 309 -21.27 -10.94 0.69
C VAL A 309 -22.30 -12.02 0.41
N CYS A 310 -21.83 -13.19 0.00
CA CYS A 310 -22.66 -14.39 -0.10
C CYS A 310 -22.56 -15.20 1.19
N ARG A 311 -23.67 -15.41 1.88
CA ARG A 311 -23.73 -16.27 3.05
C ARG A 311 -24.10 -17.68 2.61
N ILE A 312 -23.18 -18.62 2.81
CA ILE A 312 -23.44 -20.04 2.57
C ILE A 312 -23.90 -20.65 3.89
N GLU A 313 -25.14 -21.10 3.95
CA GLU A 313 -25.65 -21.85 5.10
C GLU A 313 -25.32 -23.33 4.93
N THR A 314 -24.73 -23.92 5.96
CA THR A 314 -24.40 -25.35 5.99
C THR A 314 -25.09 -26.01 7.19
N ASN A 315 -25.64 -27.21 6.99
CA ASN A 315 -26.24 -28.02 8.06
C ASN A 315 -25.17 -28.73 8.89
N LEU A 316 -24.18 -27.98 9.38
CA LEU A 316 -23.11 -28.51 10.23
C LEU A 316 -23.63 -28.65 11.67
N ASP A 317 -23.73 -29.88 12.14
CA ASP A 317 -23.97 -30.16 13.55
C ASP A 317 -22.66 -30.03 14.31
N LEU A 318 -22.54 -28.96 15.10
CA LEU A 318 -21.41 -28.69 15.99
C LEU A 318 -21.63 -29.22 17.40
N SER A 319 -22.75 -29.89 17.69
CA SER A 319 -23.11 -30.36 19.03
C SER A 319 -22.12 -31.37 19.61
N HIS A 320 -21.38 -32.08 18.74
CA HIS A 320 -20.39 -33.09 19.12
C HIS A 320 -18.96 -32.52 19.30
N ILE A 321 -18.76 -31.23 19.07
CA ILE A 321 -17.44 -30.59 19.18
C ILE A 321 -17.23 -30.15 20.63
N ARG A 322 -16.13 -30.60 21.24
CA ARG A 322 -15.79 -30.24 22.60
C ARG A 322 -15.44 -28.76 22.69
N PHE A 323 -16.01 -28.09 23.70
CA PHE A 323 -15.78 -26.69 24.02
C PHE A 323 -14.96 -26.60 25.32
N ASN A 324 -13.86 -25.86 25.33
CA ASN A 324 -12.95 -25.73 26.46
C ASN A 324 -13.32 -24.59 27.43
N GLY A 325 -14.52 -24.02 27.30
CA GLY A 325 -14.99 -22.87 28.09
C GLY A 325 -14.66 -21.51 27.45
N LYS A 326 -13.82 -21.48 26.40
CA LYS A 326 -13.45 -20.27 25.67
C LYS A 326 -13.57 -20.44 24.17
N ASP A 327 -13.09 -21.59 23.65
CA ASP A 327 -13.12 -21.90 22.23
C ASP A 327 -13.41 -23.38 21.99
N TYR A 328 -13.84 -23.73 20.78
CA TYR A 328 -13.95 -25.12 20.35
C TYR A 328 -12.55 -25.74 20.17
N ILE A 329 -12.43 -27.04 20.43
CA ILE A 329 -11.15 -27.74 20.23
C ILE A 329 -10.87 -27.87 18.75
N ASN A 330 -9.76 -27.27 18.28
CA ASN A 330 -9.40 -27.18 16.86
C ASN A 330 -9.36 -28.54 16.15
N ALA A 331 -8.86 -29.60 16.81
CA ALA A 331 -8.79 -30.93 16.22
C ALA A 331 -10.17 -31.56 15.96
N ASP A 332 -11.16 -31.28 16.82
CA ASP A 332 -12.52 -31.74 16.66
C ASP A 332 -13.25 -30.88 15.59
N LEU A 333 -12.98 -29.59 15.61
CA LEU A 333 -13.50 -28.62 14.65
C LEU A 333 -13.01 -28.96 13.23
N GLU A 334 -11.71 -29.25 13.03
CA GLU A 334 -11.17 -29.63 11.73
C GLU A 334 -11.83 -30.89 11.15
N LYS A 335 -12.06 -31.90 11.99
CA LYS A 335 -12.70 -33.15 11.53
C LYS A 335 -14.14 -32.92 11.09
N SER A 336 -14.86 -32.05 11.79
CA SER A 336 -16.29 -31.75 11.48
C SER A 336 -16.44 -30.76 10.32
N ILE A 337 -15.46 -29.89 10.09
CA ILE A 337 -15.48 -28.87 9.06
C ILE A 337 -14.91 -29.36 7.71
N ARG A 338 -13.96 -30.31 7.69
CA ARG A 338 -13.39 -30.88 6.47
C ARG A 338 -14.29 -31.90 5.81
N VAL A 339 -15.46 -31.46 5.36
CA VAL A 339 -16.35 -32.29 4.54
C VAL A 339 -16.09 -31.99 3.06
N LYS A 340 -15.76 -33.01 2.27
CA LYS A 340 -15.39 -32.89 0.86
C LYS A 340 -16.43 -32.13 0.04
N SER A 341 -17.70 -32.47 0.19
CA SER A 341 -18.81 -31.83 -0.53
C SER A 341 -18.96 -30.33 -0.21
N ARG A 342 -18.64 -29.90 1.01
CA ARG A 342 -18.67 -28.50 1.41
C ARG A 342 -17.48 -27.73 0.82
N ASN A 343 -16.30 -28.31 0.81
CA ASN A 343 -15.13 -27.69 0.21
C ASN A 343 -15.29 -27.53 -1.30
N GLU A 344 -15.91 -28.49 -1.96
CA GLU A 344 -16.30 -28.41 -3.36
C GLU A 344 -17.30 -27.26 -3.57
N LEU A 345 -18.37 -27.17 -2.75
CA LEU A 345 -19.33 -26.08 -2.82
C LEU A 345 -18.67 -24.70 -2.63
N ILE A 346 -17.76 -24.56 -1.67
CA ILE A 346 -17.03 -23.31 -1.43
C ILE A 346 -16.09 -22.97 -2.60
N ALA A 347 -15.47 -23.96 -3.21
CA ALA A 347 -14.60 -23.76 -4.36
C ALA A 347 -15.38 -23.33 -5.63
N ASP A 348 -16.63 -23.76 -5.77
CA ASP A 348 -17.47 -23.45 -6.93
C ASP A 348 -18.14 -22.07 -6.85
N VAL A 349 -18.29 -21.50 -5.65
CA VAL A 349 -18.92 -20.17 -5.45
C VAL A 349 -18.25 -19.03 -6.23
N PRO A 350 -16.91 -18.92 -6.31
CA PRO A 350 -16.26 -17.86 -7.07
C PRO A 350 -16.53 -17.87 -8.58
N TYR A 351 -16.96 -18.98 -9.13
CA TYR A 351 -17.24 -19.12 -10.56
C TYR A 351 -18.69 -18.75 -10.94
N GLN A 352 -19.57 -18.49 -9.98
CA GLN A 352 -20.98 -18.17 -10.20
C GLN A 352 -21.32 -16.70 -9.87
N ALA A 353 -20.38 -15.91 -9.36
CA ALA A 353 -20.49 -14.50 -9.04
C ALA A 353 -19.75 -13.64 -10.07
#